data_2dd0dde81bfc5b76c19fe69d5526401c
#
_entry.id   2dd0dde81bfc5b76c19fe69d5526401c
#
_cell.length_a   1.000
_cell.length_b   1.000
_cell.length_c   1.000
_cell.angle_alpha   90.00
_cell.angle_beta   90.00
_cell.angle_gamma   90.00
#
_symmetry.space_group_name_H-M   'P 1'
#
loop_
_entity.id
_entity.type
_entity.pdbx_description
1 polymer ?
#
loop_
_entity_poly.entity_id
_entity_poly.type
_entity_poly.pdbx_seq_one_letter_code
_entity_poly.pdbx_strand_id
1 'polypeptide(L)'
;EDILVAAVDGRGTGARGAEFRKGTYLNLGIQESDDQIAAARYFGSLPYIDADRIGIWGWSYGGYNVLMSMSRGSGAIKAGVAIAPVTDWRFYDTIYTERFMRTPQQNIEGYDKGSPIALAGNLQGNLLIVHGTADDNVHLQNSIEYTRALINEGKHFDMLFFPAKNHSVLGPSAREYLYEKVINYFKDNL
;
A
#
# COMPACT_ATOMS: atom_id res chain seq x y z
N GLU A 1 -6.19 24.21 0.53
CA GLU A 1 -6.52 23.20 -0.50
C GLU A 1 -7.63 22.23 -0.03
N ASP A 2 -8.24 22.47 1.12
CA ASP A 2 -9.39 21.73 1.66
C ASP A 2 -9.18 20.19 1.77
N ILE A 3 -7.93 19.78 2.01
CA ILE A 3 -7.55 18.39 2.25
C ILE A 3 -7.09 18.26 3.71
N LEU A 4 -7.76 17.37 4.46
CA LEU A 4 -7.29 16.94 5.78
C LEU A 4 -6.35 15.74 5.64
N VAL A 5 -5.26 15.76 6.36
CA VAL A 5 -4.30 14.64 6.40
C VAL A 5 -4.35 14.01 7.79
N ALA A 6 -4.56 12.70 7.82
CA ALA A 6 -4.57 11.91 9.05
C ALA A 6 -3.51 10.80 8.98
N ALA A 7 -2.89 10.49 10.11
CA ALA A 7 -2.03 9.32 10.29
C ALA A 7 -2.62 8.45 11.39
N VAL A 8 -2.72 7.15 11.12
CA VAL A 8 -3.31 6.18 12.05
C VAL A 8 -2.31 5.07 12.34
N ASP A 9 -1.95 4.93 13.61
CA ASP A 9 -1.13 3.83 14.11
C ASP A 9 -2.02 2.61 14.37
N GLY A 10 -2.16 1.76 13.36
CA GLY A 10 -2.88 0.49 13.46
C GLY A 10 -2.07 -0.60 14.18
N ARG A 11 -2.70 -1.77 14.37
CA ARG A 11 -2.03 -2.96 14.94
C ARG A 11 -0.80 -3.32 14.11
N GLY A 12 0.26 -3.76 14.79
CA GLY A 12 1.58 -4.00 14.21
C GLY A 12 2.58 -2.86 14.47
N THR A 13 2.12 -1.63 14.75
CA THR A 13 2.99 -0.51 15.11
C THR A 13 3.53 -0.64 16.54
N GLY A 14 4.57 0.11 16.85
CA GLY A 14 5.22 0.10 18.16
C GLY A 14 4.48 0.88 19.25
N ALA A 15 5.07 0.94 20.44
CA ALA A 15 4.68 1.79 21.59
C ALA A 15 3.32 1.48 22.27
N ARG A 16 2.59 0.42 21.86
CA ARG A 16 1.29 0.01 22.44
C ARG A 16 1.31 -1.40 23.06
N GLY A 17 2.51 -1.90 23.40
CA GLY A 17 2.69 -3.21 23.99
C GLY A 17 2.95 -4.33 22.98
N ALA A 18 3.33 -5.51 23.54
CA ALA A 18 3.80 -6.63 22.73
C ALA A 18 2.66 -7.28 21.90
N GLU A 19 1.48 -7.42 22.47
CA GLU A 19 0.33 -8.03 21.79
C GLU A 19 -0.10 -7.20 20.59
N PHE A 20 -0.22 -5.89 20.76
CA PHE A 20 -0.55 -4.96 19.69
C PHE A 20 0.48 -5.02 18.53
N ARG A 21 1.78 -5.03 18.87
CA ARG A 21 2.86 -5.10 17.90
C ARG A 21 2.94 -6.43 17.18
N LYS A 22 2.70 -7.55 17.88
CA LYS A 22 2.86 -8.92 17.35
C LYS A 22 1.59 -9.49 16.73
N GLY A 23 0.48 -8.78 16.78
CA GLY A 23 -0.80 -9.24 16.22
C GLY A 23 -0.73 -9.57 14.73
N THR A 24 0.22 -8.97 14.00
CA THR A 24 0.44 -9.19 12.57
C THR A 24 1.33 -10.40 12.25
N TYR A 25 1.90 -11.06 13.26
CA TYR A 25 2.77 -12.21 13.07
C TYR A 25 2.09 -13.33 12.29
N LEU A 26 2.73 -13.84 11.26
CA LEU A 26 2.27 -14.81 10.26
C LEU A 26 1.14 -14.33 9.33
N ASN A 27 0.61 -13.11 9.52
CA ASN A 27 -0.52 -12.56 8.78
C ASN A 27 -0.32 -11.08 8.41
N LEU A 28 0.88 -10.74 7.88
CA LEU A 28 1.15 -9.37 7.46
C LEU A 28 0.09 -8.88 6.46
N GLY A 29 -0.31 -7.63 6.61
CA GLY A 29 -1.26 -6.93 5.74
C GLY A 29 -2.74 -7.14 6.09
N ILE A 30 -3.08 -8.10 6.94
CA ILE A 30 -4.48 -8.40 7.26
C ILE A 30 -5.00 -7.40 8.30
N GLN A 31 -4.44 -7.41 9.51
CA GLN A 31 -4.90 -6.52 10.58
C GLN A 31 -4.59 -5.05 10.28
N GLU A 32 -3.45 -4.77 9.66
CA GLU A 32 -3.06 -3.43 9.27
C GLU A 32 -4.07 -2.82 8.29
N SER A 33 -4.45 -3.56 7.26
CA SER A 33 -5.45 -3.07 6.31
C SER A 33 -6.85 -3.00 6.92
N ASP A 34 -7.23 -3.92 7.80
CA ASP A 34 -8.49 -3.83 8.54
C ASP A 34 -8.57 -2.55 9.36
N ASP A 35 -7.48 -2.16 10.04
CA ASP A 35 -7.40 -0.94 10.83
C ASP A 35 -7.46 0.32 9.97
N GLN A 36 -6.77 0.34 8.81
CA GLN A 36 -6.85 1.47 7.88
C GLN A 36 -8.24 1.61 7.24
N ILE A 37 -8.87 0.50 6.90
CA ILE A 37 -10.26 0.49 6.39
C ILE A 37 -11.24 0.99 7.46
N ALA A 38 -11.08 0.54 8.71
CA ALA A 38 -11.89 1.02 9.82
C ALA A 38 -11.69 2.51 10.07
N ALA A 39 -10.45 3.01 10.00
CA ALA A 39 -10.14 4.42 10.11
C ALA A 39 -10.77 5.24 8.97
N ALA A 40 -10.70 4.78 7.72
CA ALA A 40 -11.34 5.44 6.58
C ALA A 40 -12.86 5.56 6.79
N ARG A 41 -13.51 4.49 7.23
CA ARG A 41 -14.96 4.50 7.54
C ARG A 41 -15.29 5.43 8.70
N TYR A 42 -14.46 5.44 9.75
CA TYR A 42 -14.63 6.34 10.88
C TYR A 42 -14.51 7.80 10.45
N PHE A 43 -13.46 8.16 9.70
CA PHE A 43 -13.33 9.52 9.17
C PHE A 43 -14.51 9.91 8.29
N GLY A 44 -14.96 9.02 7.39
CA GLY A 44 -16.14 9.26 6.55
C GLY A 44 -17.46 9.43 7.33
N SER A 45 -17.52 9.02 8.62
CA SER A 45 -18.67 9.27 9.47
C SER A 45 -18.69 10.66 10.14
N LEU A 46 -17.57 11.41 10.04
CA LEU A 46 -17.46 12.73 10.65
C LEU A 46 -18.21 13.79 9.81
N PRO A 47 -18.94 14.72 10.43
CA PRO A 47 -19.84 15.63 9.71
C PRO A 47 -19.15 16.64 8.80
N TYR A 48 -17.82 16.78 8.91
CA TYR A 48 -16.99 17.69 8.10
C TYR A 48 -16.12 16.95 7.09
N ILE A 49 -16.28 15.63 6.94
CA ILE A 49 -15.57 14.80 5.97
C ILE A 49 -16.55 14.30 4.91
N ASP A 50 -16.15 14.43 3.66
CA ASP A 50 -16.84 13.79 2.55
C ASP A 50 -16.41 12.32 2.44
N ALA A 51 -17.32 11.41 2.74
CA ALA A 51 -17.07 9.96 2.71
C ALA A 51 -16.74 9.42 1.31
N ASP A 52 -17.14 10.14 0.27
CA ASP A 52 -16.86 9.79 -1.12
C ASP A 52 -15.51 10.36 -1.62
N ARG A 53 -14.77 11.06 -0.75
CA ARG A 53 -13.49 11.70 -1.05
C ARG A 53 -12.39 11.28 -0.07
N ILE A 54 -12.27 9.99 0.21
CA ILE A 54 -11.25 9.44 1.10
C ILE A 54 -10.15 8.77 0.27
N GLY A 55 -8.92 9.26 0.42
CA GLY A 55 -7.72 8.71 -0.19
C GLY A 55 -6.78 8.09 0.84
N ILE A 56 -5.87 7.24 0.36
CA ILE A 56 -4.79 6.65 1.15
C ILE A 56 -3.48 6.70 0.37
N TRP A 57 -2.36 6.97 1.03
CA TRP A 57 -1.06 6.85 0.41
C TRP A 57 -0.05 6.25 1.36
N GLY A 58 0.98 5.65 0.79
CA GLY A 58 2.04 5.06 1.58
C GLY A 58 3.24 4.66 0.74
N TRP A 59 4.38 4.52 1.41
CA TRP A 59 5.66 4.17 0.83
C TRP A 59 6.17 2.84 1.38
N SER A 60 6.75 1.99 0.53
CA SER A 60 7.33 0.70 0.95
C SER A 60 6.25 -0.20 1.59
N TYR A 61 6.39 -0.55 2.86
CA TYR A 61 5.33 -1.23 3.63
C TYR A 61 4.02 -0.44 3.62
N GLY A 62 4.10 0.91 3.69
CA GLY A 62 2.92 1.76 3.55
C GLY A 62 2.25 1.62 2.19
N GLY A 63 3.04 1.52 1.10
CA GLY A 63 2.53 1.23 -0.24
C GLY A 63 1.87 -0.15 -0.34
N TYR A 64 2.46 -1.16 0.28
CA TYR A 64 1.83 -2.47 0.46
C TYR A 64 0.47 -2.37 1.17
N ASN A 65 0.41 -1.61 2.27
CA ASN A 65 -0.83 -1.44 3.02
C ASN A 65 -1.89 -0.66 2.24
N VAL A 66 -1.51 0.28 1.37
CA VAL A 66 -2.42 0.91 0.39
C VAL A 66 -3.08 -0.15 -0.49
N LEU A 67 -2.29 -1.02 -1.11
CA LEU A 67 -2.81 -2.05 -2.01
C LEU A 67 -3.75 -3.03 -1.29
N MET A 68 -3.35 -3.49 -0.10
CA MET A 68 -4.18 -4.35 0.74
C MET A 68 -5.50 -3.67 1.14
N SER A 69 -5.44 -2.42 1.57
CA SER A 69 -6.61 -1.66 2.01
C SER A 69 -7.60 -1.40 0.87
N MET A 70 -7.12 -1.06 -0.32
CA MET A 70 -7.98 -0.82 -1.48
C MET A 70 -8.62 -2.11 -2.02
N SER A 71 -7.91 -3.25 -1.94
CA SER A 71 -8.43 -4.53 -2.39
C SER A 71 -9.39 -5.20 -1.38
N ARG A 72 -9.34 -4.83 -0.08
CA ARG A 72 -10.14 -5.42 1.00
C ARG A 72 -11.23 -4.47 1.54
N GLY A 73 -11.13 -3.17 1.23
CA GLY A 73 -11.97 -2.11 1.81
C GLY A 73 -13.37 -1.96 1.21
N SER A 74 -13.73 -2.72 0.17
CA SER A 74 -15.05 -2.65 -0.49
C SER A 74 -15.44 -1.22 -0.88
N GLY A 75 -14.50 -0.45 -1.45
CA GLY A 75 -14.73 0.91 -1.95
C GLY A 75 -14.80 2.02 -0.88
N ALA A 76 -14.41 1.74 0.37
CA ALA A 76 -14.29 2.78 1.39
C ALA A 76 -13.19 3.82 1.09
N ILE A 77 -12.23 3.47 0.23
CA ILE A 77 -11.12 4.30 -0.22
C ILE A 77 -11.28 4.53 -1.71
N LYS A 78 -11.35 5.78 -2.14
CA LYS A 78 -11.66 6.16 -3.54
C LYS A 78 -10.41 6.34 -4.39
N ALA A 79 -9.31 6.78 -3.79
CA ALA A 79 -8.04 6.93 -4.48
C ALA A 79 -6.88 6.47 -3.60
N GLY A 80 -5.87 5.84 -4.20
CA GLY A 80 -4.68 5.39 -3.50
C GLY A 80 -3.40 5.67 -4.27
N VAL A 81 -2.33 5.98 -3.54
CA VAL A 81 -0.99 6.12 -4.10
C VAL A 81 -0.04 5.16 -3.37
N ALA A 82 0.42 4.13 -4.07
CA ALA A 82 1.35 3.13 -3.57
C ALA A 82 2.76 3.39 -4.12
N ILE A 83 3.68 3.82 -3.25
CA ILE A 83 5.05 4.15 -3.63
C ILE A 83 5.97 2.99 -3.25
N ALA A 84 6.69 2.43 -4.21
CA ALA A 84 7.61 1.30 -4.04
C ALA A 84 7.02 0.17 -3.18
N PRO A 85 5.80 -0.32 -3.50
CA PRO A 85 5.09 -1.28 -2.67
C PRO A 85 5.69 -2.69 -2.76
N VAL A 86 5.70 -3.41 -1.64
CA VAL A 86 5.74 -4.88 -1.68
C VAL A 86 4.38 -5.36 -2.20
N THR A 87 4.37 -6.39 -3.05
CA THR A 87 3.14 -6.93 -3.65
C THR A 87 2.96 -8.44 -3.45
N ASP A 88 4.04 -9.10 -3.10
CA ASP A 88 4.07 -10.44 -2.54
C ASP A 88 5.30 -10.57 -1.65
N TRP A 89 5.13 -11.12 -0.47
CA TRP A 89 6.24 -11.26 0.49
C TRP A 89 7.31 -12.27 0.02
N ARG A 90 7.03 -13.07 -0.98
CA ARG A 90 8.01 -13.95 -1.66
C ARG A 90 9.02 -13.16 -2.51
N PHE A 91 8.73 -11.88 -2.80
CA PHE A 91 9.59 -10.97 -3.56
C PHE A 91 10.41 -10.02 -2.68
N TYR A 92 10.35 -10.21 -1.36
CA TYR A 92 11.15 -9.41 -0.44
C TYR A 92 12.22 -10.25 0.25
N ASP A 93 13.21 -9.60 0.89
CA ASP A 93 14.33 -10.31 1.48
C ASP A 93 13.92 -11.27 2.61
N THR A 94 14.68 -12.37 2.75
CA THR A 94 14.35 -13.45 3.68
C THR A 94 14.57 -13.05 5.14
N ILE A 95 15.59 -12.22 5.43
CA ILE A 95 15.91 -11.80 6.81
C ILE A 95 14.74 -11.05 7.43
N TYR A 96 14.14 -10.13 6.66
CA TYR A 96 12.95 -9.40 7.10
C TYR A 96 11.72 -10.30 7.08
N THR A 97 11.44 -10.90 5.93
CA THR A 97 10.17 -11.58 5.67
C THR A 97 9.99 -12.79 6.58
N GLU A 98 10.98 -13.66 6.69
CA GLU A 98 10.89 -14.90 7.49
C GLU A 98 10.80 -14.64 8.99
N ARG A 99 11.32 -13.49 9.47
CA ARG A 99 11.13 -13.04 10.86
C ARG A 99 9.65 -12.90 11.22
N PHE A 100 8.84 -12.41 10.30
CA PHE A 100 7.43 -12.09 10.54
C PHE A 100 6.48 -13.16 10.00
N MET A 101 6.88 -13.86 8.92
CA MET A 101 6.01 -14.77 8.17
C MET A 101 6.48 -16.23 8.22
N ARG A 102 7.66 -16.54 8.75
CA ARG A 102 8.39 -17.80 8.52
C ARG A 102 8.67 -18.00 7.02
N THR A 103 9.09 -19.23 6.63
CA THR A 103 9.27 -19.53 5.21
C THR A 103 7.93 -19.70 4.49
N PRO A 104 7.87 -19.48 3.16
CA PRO A 104 6.65 -19.71 2.39
C PRO A 104 6.08 -21.13 2.55
N GLN A 105 6.95 -22.14 2.70
CA GLN A 105 6.53 -23.54 2.88
C GLN A 105 5.89 -23.79 4.25
N GLN A 106 6.27 -23.02 5.27
CA GLN A 106 5.74 -23.13 6.63
C GLN A 106 4.45 -22.33 6.84
N ASN A 107 4.18 -21.34 5.98
CA ASN A 107 3.06 -20.42 6.12
C ASN A 107 2.43 -20.03 4.78
N ILE A 108 2.14 -21.03 3.94
CA ILE A 108 1.57 -20.82 2.59
C ILE A 108 0.35 -19.89 2.66
N GLU A 109 -0.57 -20.17 3.56
CA GLU A 109 -1.82 -19.42 3.70
C GLU A 109 -1.60 -17.93 4.06
N GLY A 110 -0.64 -17.62 4.94
CA GLY A 110 -0.33 -16.24 5.31
C GLY A 110 0.28 -15.47 4.15
N TYR A 111 1.17 -16.10 3.36
CA TYR A 111 1.72 -15.48 2.15
C TYR A 111 0.65 -15.22 1.09
N ASP A 112 -0.27 -16.16 0.87
CA ASP A 112 -1.32 -16.03 -0.13
C ASP A 112 -2.35 -14.96 0.27
N LYS A 113 -2.81 -14.96 1.52
CA LYS A 113 -3.75 -13.95 2.04
C LYS A 113 -3.14 -12.54 2.09
N GLY A 114 -1.83 -12.44 2.37
CA GLY A 114 -1.09 -11.18 2.45
C GLY A 114 -0.53 -10.71 1.10
N SER A 115 -0.99 -11.27 -0.03
CA SER A 115 -0.50 -10.91 -1.36
C SER A 115 -1.48 -9.99 -2.09
N PRO A 116 -1.17 -8.70 -2.30
CA PRO A 116 -1.91 -7.84 -3.22
C PRO A 116 -2.09 -8.45 -4.61
N ILE A 117 -1.10 -9.20 -5.12
CA ILE A 117 -1.20 -9.88 -6.42
C ILE A 117 -2.37 -10.86 -6.43
N ALA A 118 -2.54 -11.65 -5.37
CA ALA A 118 -3.66 -12.59 -5.25
C ALA A 118 -5.02 -11.88 -5.12
N LEU A 119 -5.02 -10.62 -4.70
CA LEU A 119 -6.21 -9.80 -4.50
C LEU A 119 -6.45 -8.78 -5.63
N ALA A 120 -5.69 -8.84 -6.72
CA ALA A 120 -5.73 -7.84 -7.80
C ALA A 120 -7.15 -7.63 -8.36
N GLY A 121 -7.93 -8.71 -8.53
CA GLY A 121 -9.31 -8.66 -9.00
C GLY A 121 -10.27 -7.91 -8.07
N ASN A 122 -9.91 -7.74 -6.81
CA ASN A 122 -10.73 -7.04 -5.82
C ASN A 122 -10.43 -5.53 -5.73
N LEU A 123 -9.41 -5.02 -6.44
CA LEU A 123 -9.06 -3.60 -6.43
C LEU A 123 -10.28 -2.74 -6.77
N GLN A 124 -10.56 -1.72 -5.95
CA GLN A 124 -11.58 -0.71 -6.17
C GLN A 124 -10.99 0.69 -5.96
N GLY A 125 -11.52 1.67 -6.72
CA GLY A 125 -11.03 3.04 -6.71
C GLY A 125 -9.86 3.29 -7.67
N ASN A 126 -9.38 4.53 -7.71
CA ASN A 126 -8.30 4.98 -8.57
C ASN A 126 -6.94 4.69 -7.92
N LEU A 127 -6.03 4.02 -8.59
CA LEU A 127 -4.72 3.64 -8.06
C LEU A 127 -3.60 4.23 -8.90
N LEU A 128 -2.67 4.94 -8.24
CA LEU A 128 -1.36 5.29 -8.79
C LEU A 128 -0.28 4.44 -8.11
N ILE A 129 0.50 3.74 -8.93
CA ILE A 129 1.70 3.01 -8.50
C ILE A 129 2.92 3.82 -8.90
N VAL A 130 3.83 4.05 -7.94
CA VAL A 130 5.09 4.78 -8.19
C VAL A 130 6.25 3.89 -7.81
N HIS A 131 7.29 3.81 -8.70
CA HIS A 131 8.47 2.99 -8.40
C HIS A 131 9.74 3.55 -9.02
N GLY A 132 10.86 3.46 -8.28
CA GLY A 132 12.19 3.75 -8.80
C GLY A 132 12.73 2.55 -9.60
N THR A 133 13.26 2.79 -10.81
CA THR A 133 13.71 1.66 -11.65
C THR A 133 15.03 1.02 -11.20
N ALA A 134 15.74 1.65 -10.26
CA ALA A 134 16.96 1.12 -9.63
C ALA A 134 16.73 0.87 -8.12
N ASP A 135 15.50 0.51 -7.73
CA ASP A 135 15.19 0.14 -6.35
C ASP A 135 15.81 -1.22 -6.04
N ASP A 136 16.78 -1.21 -5.14
CA ASP A 136 17.55 -2.36 -4.68
C ASP A 136 17.07 -2.90 -3.33
N ASN A 137 16.02 -2.30 -2.76
CA ASN A 137 15.37 -2.74 -1.54
C ASN A 137 14.05 -3.48 -1.88
N VAL A 138 13.03 -2.75 -2.34
CA VAL A 138 11.83 -3.36 -2.91
C VAL A 138 11.99 -3.39 -4.42
N HIS A 139 12.39 -4.52 -4.97
CA HIS A 139 12.69 -4.64 -6.38
C HIS A 139 11.49 -4.26 -7.24
N LEU A 140 11.73 -3.57 -8.35
CA LEU A 140 10.72 -3.15 -9.32
C LEU A 140 9.81 -4.29 -9.77
N GLN A 141 10.30 -5.54 -9.70
CA GLN A 141 9.53 -6.76 -9.96
C GLN A 141 8.19 -6.76 -9.20
N ASN A 142 8.15 -6.28 -7.94
CA ASN A 142 6.91 -6.20 -7.18
C ASN A 142 5.82 -5.44 -7.94
N SER A 143 6.12 -4.24 -8.41
CA SER A 143 5.15 -3.43 -9.17
C SER A 143 4.82 -4.04 -10.53
N ILE A 144 5.80 -4.59 -11.24
CA ILE A 144 5.58 -5.23 -12.55
C ILE A 144 4.64 -6.43 -12.43
N GLU A 145 4.87 -7.31 -11.46
CA GLU A 145 4.02 -8.49 -11.28
C GLU A 145 2.59 -8.11 -10.82
N TYR A 146 2.47 -7.08 -10.00
CA TYR A 146 1.16 -6.58 -9.59
C TYR A 146 0.40 -5.93 -10.75
N THR A 147 1.05 -5.10 -11.56
CA THR A 147 0.41 -4.49 -12.73
C THR A 147 0.00 -5.54 -13.77
N ARG A 148 0.82 -6.61 -13.94
CA ARG A 148 0.43 -7.75 -14.77
C ARG A 148 -0.85 -8.42 -14.25
N ALA A 149 -0.95 -8.62 -12.94
CA ALA A 149 -2.16 -9.19 -12.33
C ALA A 149 -3.38 -8.28 -12.52
N LEU A 150 -3.23 -6.96 -12.31
CA LEU A 150 -4.30 -5.99 -12.54
C LEU A 150 -4.80 -6.00 -13.99
N ILE A 151 -3.90 -6.04 -14.97
CA ILE A 151 -4.25 -6.12 -16.39
C ILE A 151 -5.04 -7.41 -16.68
N ASN A 152 -4.60 -8.55 -16.15
CA ASN A 152 -5.29 -9.84 -16.32
C ASN A 152 -6.71 -9.82 -15.73
N GLU A 153 -6.92 -9.07 -14.65
CA GLU A 153 -8.23 -8.88 -14.00
C GLU A 153 -9.04 -7.71 -14.61
N GLY A 154 -8.55 -7.08 -15.68
CA GLY A 154 -9.23 -5.96 -16.35
C GLY A 154 -9.32 -4.70 -15.48
N LYS A 155 -8.42 -4.52 -14.51
CA LYS A 155 -8.38 -3.34 -13.64
C LYS A 155 -7.54 -2.23 -14.26
N HIS A 156 -8.06 -1.00 -14.17
CA HIS A 156 -7.35 0.20 -14.60
C HIS A 156 -6.53 0.78 -13.43
N PHE A 157 -5.37 1.33 -13.76
CA PHE A 157 -4.47 1.98 -12.81
C PHE A 157 -3.56 2.95 -13.54
N ASP A 158 -2.97 3.87 -12.80
CA ASP A 158 -1.89 4.75 -13.27
C ASP A 158 -0.54 4.26 -12.75
N MET A 159 0.54 4.53 -13.49
CA MET A 159 1.88 4.18 -13.09
C MET A 159 2.89 5.27 -13.42
N LEU A 160 3.79 5.55 -12.46
CA LEU A 160 4.90 6.47 -12.63
C LEU A 160 6.22 5.79 -12.28
N PHE A 161 7.12 5.72 -13.24
CA PHE A 161 8.50 5.30 -13.01
C PHE A 161 9.43 6.47 -12.77
N PHE A 162 10.33 6.32 -11.79
CA PHE A 162 11.46 7.22 -11.60
C PHE A 162 12.73 6.55 -12.14
N PRO A 163 13.21 6.92 -13.36
CA PRO A 163 14.37 6.32 -13.97
C PRO A 163 15.63 6.45 -13.11
N ALA A 164 16.35 5.36 -12.92
CA ALA A 164 17.60 5.27 -12.17
C ALA A 164 17.51 5.77 -10.71
N LYS A 165 16.30 5.83 -10.12
CA LYS A 165 16.11 6.12 -8.69
C LYS A 165 15.98 4.85 -7.88
N ASN A 166 16.59 4.91 -6.68
CA ASN A 166 16.51 3.86 -5.68
C ASN A 166 15.21 3.93 -4.86
N HIS A 167 15.11 3.12 -3.81
CA HIS A 167 13.94 3.03 -2.92
C HIS A 167 13.49 4.38 -2.32
N SER A 168 14.42 5.28 -2.06
CA SER A 168 14.13 6.58 -1.44
C SER A 168 13.81 7.69 -2.44
N VAL A 169 13.89 7.43 -3.75
CA VAL A 169 13.68 8.41 -4.84
C VAL A 169 14.47 9.71 -4.58
N LEU A 170 15.76 9.57 -4.25
CA LEU A 170 16.61 10.70 -3.89
C LEU A 170 16.98 11.55 -5.12
N GLY A 171 17.11 12.86 -4.88
CA GLY A 171 17.59 13.83 -5.87
C GLY A 171 16.90 15.18 -5.70
N PRO A 172 17.53 16.28 -6.14
CA PRO A 172 17.07 17.65 -5.84
C PRO A 172 15.62 17.92 -6.23
N SER A 173 15.19 17.50 -7.42
CA SER A 173 13.82 17.72 -7.91
C SER A 173 12.94 16.47 -7.89
N ALA A 174 13.50 15.29 -7.63
CA ALA A 174 12.74 14.04 -7.75
C ALA A 174 11.67 13.90 -6.66
N ARG A 175 12.02 14.26 -5.41
CA ARG A 175 11.06 14.21 -4.30
C ARG A 175 9.99 15.29 -4.39
N GLU A 176 10.35 16.49 -4.80
CA GLU A 176 9.40 17.58 -5.03
C GLU A 176 8.38 17.14 -6.08
N TYR A 177 8.85 16.70 -7.24
CA TYR A 177 7.99 16.17 -8.30
C TYR A 177 7.10 15.02 -7.81
N LEU A 178 7.66 14.09 -7.00
CA LEU A 178 6.90 12.97 -6.45
C LEU A 178 5.73 13.47 -5.58
N TYR A 179 6.00 14.38 -4.63
CA TYR A 179 4.95 14.88 -3.73
C TYR A 179 3.93 15.74 -4.48
N GLU A 180 4.35 16.55 -5.43
CA GLU A 180 3.43 17.27 -6.32
C GLU A 180 2.53 16.29 -7.10
N LYS A 181 3.09 15.22 -7.64
CA LYS A 181 2.32 14.19 -8.34
C LYS A 181 1.32 13.51 -7.41
N VAL A 182 1.70 13.19 -6.16
CA VAL A 182 0.79 12.61 -5.16
C VAL A 182 -0.37 13.56 -4.85
N ILE A 183 -0.07 14.84 -4.58
CA ILE A 183 -1.09 15.85 -4.26
C ILE A 183 -2.04 16.05 -5.45
N ASN A 184 -1.50 16.20 -6.65
CA ASN A 184 -2.32 16.40 -7.85
C ASN A 184 -3.17 15.16 -8.15
N TYR A 185 -2.62 13.95 -7.94
CA TYR A 185 -3.39 12.73 -8.11
C TYR A 185 -4.64 12.69 -7.21
N PHE A 186 -4.50 13.07 -5.95
CA PHE A 186 -5.66 13.16 -5.07
C PHE A 186 -6.64 14.28 -5.45
N LYS A 187 -6.16 15.44 -5.92
CA LYS A 187 -7.04 16.51 -6.42
C LYS A 187 -7.87 16.08 -7.63
N ASP A 188 -7.29 15.25 -8.50
CA ASP A 188 -7.92 14.81 -9.74
C ASP A 188 -8.87 13.61 -9.51
N ASN A 189 -8.71 12.86 -8.41
CA ASN A 189 -9.38 11.57 -8.19
C ASN A 189 -10.22 11.50 -6.89
N LEU A 190 -10.25 12.55 -6.09
CA LEU A 190 -11.12 12.76 -4.94
C LEU A 190 -12.01 14.00 -5.16
#